data_1652401462f39c052c1a6e8dd2bcc650
#
_entry.id   1652401462f39c052c1a6e8dd2bcc650
#
_cell.length_a   1.000
_cell.length_b   1.000
_cell.length_c   1.000
_cell.angle_alpha   90.00
_cell.angle_beta   90.00
_cell.angle_gamma   90.00
#
_symmetry.space_group_name_H-M   'P 1'
#
loop_
_entity.id
_entity.type
_entity.pdbx_description
1 polymer ?
#
loop_
_entity_poly.entity_id
_entity_poly.type
_entity_poly.pdbx_seq_one_letter_code
_entity_poly.pdbx_strand_id
1 'polypeptide(L)'
;MEIEALAKLNRTQLEAGAKVFANPRNAAAGSLRLLDSRITASRPLTFCCYGIGQNDGVDLPASQYQQMLYLRDIGFPISRLMEQPGSIADCLEYYQRILTMREQLAFDIDGVVFKLDDVALQREAGFVSRAPRWAIAYKFPAQEVMTRLLDVDFQVGRTGALTPVARLEPVAVGGVMVSNATLHNMDEIERKDIRIGDVVILRRAGDVIPEIVAPVVQQRTAGLELPRMPSHCPVCGSEVLQQSGQAAYRCVGGLFCAAQRKEAIKHYASRKALDIEGLGDKLVEQLIEQGLIDSVADLYDLTLGQLSGLERMAEKSAQNLLDALDKSRTATLARFIYALGIREVGEATAEALAQYFADITPLFDVDVETLQRVEDVGPVVASNIRHFFDQRENRDVVERLLRQGVHWPQSDASGQQEQTLVGKTYVISGSLEGMSRDQAASLLKARGARVSGSVSAKTTGLIAGESPGSKLAKAEALGVEVIDQAGFNRLLDDSSAAGS
;
A
#
# COMPACT_ATOMS: atom_id res chain seq x y z
N MET A 1 -5.04 22.57 3.42
CA MET A 1 -5.04 23.98 2.91
C MET A 1 -6.48 24.40 2.69
N GLU A 2 -6.84 25.60 3.11
CA GLU A 2 -8.18 26.15 2.91
C GLU A 2 -8.38 26.60 1.46
N ILE A 3 -9.65 26.65 1.01
CA ILE A 3 -10.01 27.00 -0.37
C ILE A 3 -9.57 28.43 -0.71
N GLU A 4 -9.84 29.39 0.17
CA GLU A 4 -9.40 30.78 -0.03
C GLU A 4 -7.88 30.91 -0.02
N ALA A 5 -7.20 30.14 0.81
CA ALA A 5 -5.73 30.12 0.88
C ALA A 5 -5.13 29.59 -0.43
N LEU A 6 -5.74 28.56 -1.05
CA LEU A 6 -5.37 28.09 -2.37
C LEU A 6 -5.58 29.15 -3.44
N ALA A 7 -6.74 29.85 -3.42
CA ALA A 7 -7.04 30.91 -4.39
C ALA A 7 -6.01 32.05 -4.32
N LYS A 8 -5.60 32.44 -3.10
CA LYS A 8 -4.55 33.43 -2.89
C LYS A 8 -3.20 32.94 -3.39
N LEU A 9 -2.82 31.69 -3.06
CA LEU A 9 -1.59 31.07 -3.50
C LEU A 9 -1.51 31.01 -5.04
N ASN A 10 -2.58 30.60 -5.69
CA ASN A 10 -2.64 30.47 -7.15
C ASN A 10 -2.50 31.86 -7.83
N ARG A 11 -3.06 32.93 -7.27
CA ARG A 11 -2.81 34.28 -7.77
C ARG A 11 -1.34 34.65 -7.73
N THR A 12 -0.67 34.43 -6.59
CA THR A 12 0.76 34.70 -6.46
C THR A 12 1.60 33.86 -7.45
N GLN A 13 1.20 32.59 -7.69
CA GLN A 13 1.87 31.73 -8.67
C GLN A 13 1.71 32.28 -10.09
N LEU A 14 0.51 32.73 -10.47
CA LEU A 14 0.26 33.34 -11.78
C LEU A 14 1.08 34.60 -12.00
N GLU A 15 1.14 35.49 -11.01
CA GLU A 15 1.95 36.72 -11.04
C GLU A 15 3.43 36.43 -11.20
N ALA A 16 3.90 35.32 -10.61
CA ALA A 16 5.28 34.83 -10.74
C ALA A 16 5.54 34.00 -12.03
N GLY A 17 4.56 33.82 -12.91
CA GLY A 17 4.66 32.97 -14.11
C GLY A 17 4.84 31.48 -13.80
N ALA A 18 4.47 31.04 -12.58
CA ALA A 18 4.62 29.68 -12.12
C ALA A 18 3.31 28.87 -12.30
N LYS A 19 3.44 27.54 -12.27
CA LYS A 19 2.30 26.64 -12.41
C LYS A 19 1.36 26.73 -11.20
N VAL A 20 0.06 26.88 -11.47
CA VAL A 20 -1.00 26.86 -10.43
C VAL A 20 -1.34 25.45 -9.99
N PHE A 21 -1.87 25.31 -8.78
CA PHE A 21 -2.34 24.05 -8.22
C PHE A 21 -3.81 23.82 -8.59
N ALA A 22 -4.15 22.59 -8.95
CA ALA A 22 -5.48 22.21 -9.37
C ALA A 22 -6.50 22.17 -8.20
N ASN A 23 -6.05 21.78 -6.99
CA ASN A 23 -6.92 21.67 -5.83
C ASN A 23 -6.13 21.80 -4.51
N PRO A 24 -6.81 22.03 -3.34
CA PRO A 24 -6.17 22.19 -2.05
C PRO A 24 -5.34 20.97 -1.61
N ARG A 25 -5.79 19.74 -1.93
CA ARG A 25 -5.11 18.49 -1.59
C ARG A 25 -3.74 18.41 -2.26
N ASN A 26 -3.68 18.65 -3.56
CA ASN A 26 -2.42 18.63 -4.31
C ASN A 26 -1.48 19.76 -3.89
N ALA A 27 -2.04 20.96 -3.62
CA ALA A 27 -1.26 22.10 -3.13
C ALA A 27 -0.63 21.82 -1.76
N ALA A 28 -1.38 21.25 -0.82
CA ALA A 28 -0.89 20.90 0.51
C ALA A 28 0.17 19.80 0.43
N ALA A 29 -0.11 18.69 -0.24
CA ALA A 29 0.82 17.58 -0.39
C ALA A 29 2.12 17.98 -1.11
N GLY A 30 2.02 18.78 -2.17
CA GLY A 30 3.18 19.31 -2.89
C GLY A 30 4.02 20.26 -2.03
N SER A 31 3.36 21.10 -1.21
CA SER A 31 4.04 22.05 -0.32
C SER A 31 4.84 21.36 0.78
N LEU A 32 4.33 20.24 1.34
CA LEU A 32 5.03 19.48 2.39
C LEU A 32 6.26 18.69 1.88
N ARG A 33 6.33 18.42 0.58
CA ARG A 33 7.41 17.62 -0.04
C ARG A 33 8.54 18.47 -0.64
N LEU A 34 8.53 19.78 -0.40
CA LEU A 34 9.58 20.67 -0.90
C LEU A 34 10.87 20.47 -0.12
N LEU A 35 12.00 20.44 -0.82
CA LEU A 35 13.33 20.33 -0.22
C LEU A 35 13.71 21.59 0.56
N ASP A 36 13.28 22.77 0.11
CA ASP A 36 13.51 24.05 0.80
C ASP A 36 12.36 24.34 1.79
N SER A 37 12.63 24.15 3.07
CA SER A 37 11.68 24.40 4.15
C SER A 37 11.21 25.87 4.22
N ARG A 38 11.96 26.84 3.70
CA ARG A 38 11.57 28.26 3.65
C ARG A 38 10.39 28.46 2.70
N ILE A 39 10.36 27.72 1.58
CA ILE A 39 9.22 27.75 0.65
C ILE A 39 8.00 27.10 1.32
N THR A 40 8.17 25.97 2.04
CA THR A 40 7.08 25.35 2.80
C THR A 40 6.53 26.33 3.85
N ALA A 41 7.39 27.05 4.58
CA ALA A 41 7.00 28.03 5.59
C ALA A 41 6.18 29.21 5.01
N SER A 42 6.40 29.56 3.74
CA SER A 42 5.62 30.59 3.04
C SER A 42 4.24 30.11 2.57
N ARG A 43 3.96 28.78 2.63
CA ARG A 43 2.68 28.22 2.18
C ARG A 43 1.61 28.33 3.28
N PRO A 44 0.38 28.73 2.93
CA PRO A 44 -0.71 28.89 3.90
C PRO A 44 -1.29 27.51 4.28
N LEU A 45 -0.49 26.69 4.95
CA LEU A 45 -0.90 25.36 5.43
C LEU A 45 -1.54 25.48 6.80
N THR A 46 -2.62 24.74 7.03
CA THR A 46 -3.25 24.55 8.33
C THR A 46 -2.96 23.13 8.84
N PHE A 47 -2.86 22.99 10.14
CA PHE A 47 -2.62 21.72 10.82
C PHE A 47 -3.84 21.36 11.66
N CYS A 48 -4.18 20.08 11.72
CA CYS A 48 -5.28 19.57 12.53
C CYS A 48 -4.92 18.19 13.09
N CYS A 49 -4.96 18.04 14.42
CA CYS A 49 -4.81 16.76 15.09
C CYS A 49 -6.10 15.94 14.97
N TYR A 50 -5.95 14.63 14.76
CA TYR A 50 -7.05 13.68 14.70
C TYR A 50 -6.83 12.40 15.53
N GLY A 51 -5.73 12.31 16.24
CA GLY A 51 -5.36 11.22 17.13
C GLY A 51 -4.00 11.45 17.78
N ILE A 52 -3.71 10.63 18.79
CA ILE A 52 -2.43 10.57 19.48
C ILE A 52 -1.75 9.28 19.05
N GLY A 53 -0.48 9.38 18.66
CA GLY A 53 0.32 8.22 18.28
C GLY A 53 0.93 7.54 19.51
N GLN A 54 2.18 7.86 19.80
CA GLN A 54 2.89 7.39 20.99
C GLN A 54 2.69 8.40 22.13
N ASN A 55 2.53 7.88 23.35
CA ASN A 55 2.43 8.66 24.58
C ASN A 55 3.30 8.03 25.65
N ASP A 56 4.22 8.80 26.20
CA ASP A 56 5.07 8.40 27.33
C ASP A 56 4.88 9.38 28.50
N GLY A 57 4.48 8.85 29.64
CA GLY A 57 4.45 9.58 30.92
C GLY A 57 3.25 10.48 31.17
N VAL A 58 2.18 10.40 30.36
CA VAL A 58 0.91 11.11 30.60
C VAL A 58 -0.26 10.13 30.63
N ASP A 59 -1.08 10.21 31.68
CA ASP A 59 -2.33 9.46 31.75
C ASP A 59 -3.38 10.13 30.84
N LEU A 60 -3.68 9.50 29.72
CA LEU A 60 -4.67 9.98 28.77
C LEU A 60 -6.07 9.48 29.13
N PRO A 61 -7.12 10.28 28.85
CA PRO A 61 -8.51 9.85 29.00
C PRO A 61 -8.82 8.54 28.26
N ALA A 62 -9.73 7.74 28.81
CA ALA A 62 -10.14 6.48 28.20
C ALA A 62 -11.05 6.64 26.95
N SER A 63 -11.53 7.85 26.67
CA SER A 63 -12.37 8.21 25.53
C SER A 63 -11.55 8.91 24.47
N GLN A 64 -11.68 8.49 23.21
CA GLN A 64 -11.06 9.15 22.04
C GLN A 64 -11.49 10.61 21.93
N TYR A 65 -12.76 10.91 22.19
CA TYR A 65 -13.28 12.28 22.16
C TYR A 65 -12.61 13.15 23.22
N GLN A 66 -12.49 12.66 24.46
CA GLN A 66 -11.83 13.36 25.55
C GLN A 66 -10.33 13.55 25.30
N GLN A 67 -9.66 12.60 24.64
CA GLN A 67 -8.27 12.77 24.20
C GLN A 67 -8.12 13.92 23.19
N MET A 68 -9.07 14.08 22.28
CA MET A 68 -9.06 15.22 21.36
C MET A 68 -9.28 16.54 22.08
N LEU A 69 -10.21 16.59 23.05
CA LEU A 69 -10.41 17.78 23.89
C LEU A 69 -9.14 18.12 24.70
N TYR A 70 -8.47 17.12 25.26
CA TYR A 70 -7.19 17.29 25.93
C TYR A 70 -6.13 17.93 25.01
N LEU A 71 -6.01 17.45 23.75
CA LEU A 71 -5.11 18.07 22.77
C LEU A 71 -5.45 19.55 22.53
N ARG A 72 -6.73 19.88 22.41
CA ARG A 72 -7.18 21.29 22.29
C ARG A 72 -6.78 22.12 23.50
N ASP A 73 -6.96 21.56 24.67
CA ASP A 73 -6.72 22.32 25.96
C ASP A 73 -5.23 22.58 26.17
N ILE A 74 -4.34 21.75 25.63
CA ILE A 74 -2.88 21.99 25.60
C ILE A 74 -2.42 22.79 24.38
N GLY A 75 -3.35 23.30 23.54
CA GLY A 75 -3.08 24.24 22.46
C GLY A 75 -2.93 23.63 21.07
N PHE A 76 -3.19 22.33 20.87
CA PHE A 76 -3.20 21.75 19.52
C PHE A 76 -4.53 21.99 18.80
N PRO A 77 -4.50 22.35 17.51
CA PRO A 77 -5.71 22.52 16.73
C PRO A 77 -6.36 21.16 16.44
N ILE A 78 -7.66 21.06 16.71
CA ILE A 78 -8.51 19.92 16.39
C ILE A 78 -9.67 20.36 15.49
N SER A 79 -10.38 19.41 14.88
CA SER A 79 -11.57 19.71 14.09
C SER A 79 -12.67 20.31 14.96
N ARG A 80 -13.21 21.46 14.55
CA ARG A 80 -14.39 22.07 15.18
C ARG A 80 -15.69 21.33 14.87
N LEU A 81 -15.67 20.43 13.88
CA LEU A 81 -16.81 19.64 13.48
C LEU A 81 -16.85 18.28 14.20
N MET A 82 -15.91 18.03 15.11
CA MET A 82 -15.87 16.77 15.85
C MET A 82 -17.02 16.71 16.86
N GLU A 83 -17.73 15.59 16.87
CA GLU A 83 -18.84 15.32 17.79
C GLU A 83 -18.72 13.92 18.38
N GLN A 84 -19.44 13.67 19.48
CA GLN A 84 -19.58 12.36 20.12
C GLN A 84 -21.04 11.90 20.07
N PRO A 85 -21.49 11.29 18.96
CA PRO A 85 -22.85 10.76 18.85
C PRO A 85 -23.15 9.69 19.88
N GLY A 86 -24.38 9.66 20.40
CA GLY A 86 -24.82 8.66 21.38
C GLY A 86 -25.29 7.34 20.77
N SER A 87 -25.60 7.35 19.45
CA SER A 87 -26.13 6.18 18.75
C SER A 87 -25.68 6.16 17.29
N ILE A 88 -25.90 5.03 16.60
CA ILE A 88 -25.68 4.92 15.14
C ILE A 88 -26.64 5.85 14.37
N ALA A 89 -27.87 6.04 14.87
CA ALA A 89 -28.81 6.99 14.26
C ALA A 89 -28.26 8.42 14.27
N ASP A 90 -27.70 8.86 15.40
CA ASP A 90 -27.07 10.17 15.54
C ASP A 90 -25.82 10.29 14.61
N CYS A 91 -25.07 9.19 14.40
CA CYS A 91 -23.99 9.15 13.44
C CYS A 91 -24.47 9.42 12.00
N LEU A 92 -25.61 8.85 11.62
CA LEU A 92 -26.21 9.07 10.30
C LEU A 92 -26.74 10.51 10.17
N GLU A 93 -27.35 11.06 11.19
CA GLU A 93 -27.79 12.48 11.22
C GLU A 93 -26.58 13.42 11.10
N TYR A 94 -25.50 13.15 11.84
CA TYR A 94 -24.26 13.89 11.70
C TYR A 94 -23.74 13.86 10.26
N TYR A 95 -23.70 12.68 9.65
CA TYR A 95 -23.26 12.52 8.26
C TYR A 95 -24.09 13.39 7.30
N GLN A 96 -25.43 13.33 7.39
CA GLN A 96 -26.32 14.11 6.54
C GLN A 96 -26.13 15.62 6.73
N ARG A 97 -25.97 16.07 7.97
CA ARG A 97 -25.70 17.46 8.29
C ARG A 97 -24.39 17.95 7.66
N ILE A 98 -23.31 17.17 7.81
CA ILE A 98 -22.01 17.54 7.24
C ILE A 98 -22.03 17.50 5.71
N LEU A 99 -22.74 16.55 5.11
CA LEU A 99 -22.96 16.52 3.67
C LEU A 99 -23.64 17.80 3.16
N THR A 100 -24.68 18.27 3.86
CA THR A 100 -25.40 19.51 3.49
C THR A 100 -24.51 20.74 3.65
N MET A 101 -23.60 20.74 4.65
CA MET A 101 -22.69 21.86 4.91
C MET A 101 -21.44 21.84 4.01
N ARG A 102 -21.21 20.79 3.23
CA ARG A 102 -19.96 20.54 2.50
C ARG A 102 -19.46 21.76 1.72
N GLU A 103 -20.34 22.41 0.97
CA GLU A 103 -20.00 23.56 0.11
C GLU A 103 -19.73 24.87 0.89
N GLN A 104 -20.10 24.91 2.17
CA GLN A 104 -19.91 26.08 3.04
C GLN A 104 -18.63 25.98 3.87
N LEU A 105 -17.95 24.83 3.83
CA LEU A 105 -16.74 24.63 4.60
C LEU A 105 -15.54 25.33 3.95
N ALA A 106 -14.63 25.83 4.79
CA ALA A 106 -13.39 26.46 4.34
C ALA A 106 -12.41 25.51 3.65
N PHE A 107 -12.64 24.19 3.70
CA PHE A 107 -11.80 23.15 3.12
C PHE A 107 -12.65 22.03 2.51
N ASP A 108 -12.09 21.40 1.48
CA ASP A 108 -12.75 20.27 0.82
C ASP A 108 -12.75 19.03 1.72
N ILE A 109 -13.88 18.33 1.77
CA ILE A 109 -14.03 17.05 2.44
C ILE A 109 -14.69 16.03 1.50
N ASP A 110 -14.31 14.76 1.62
CA ASP A 110 -14.82 13.65 0.82
C ASP A 110 -15.68 12.66 1.63
N GLY A 111 -15.84 12.91 2.94
CA GLY A 111 -16.61 12.08 3.85
C GLY A 111 -16.33 12.41 5.31
N VAL A 112 -16.84 11.57 6.18
CA VAL A 112 -16.61 11.60 7.63
C VAL A 112 -15.93 10.31 8.10
N VAL A 113 -15.26 10.36 9.24
CA VAL A 113 -14.65 9.18 9.86
C VAL A 113 -15.31 8.93 11.20
N PHE A 114 -15.93 7.78 11.37
CA PHE A 114 -16.40 7.31 12.66
C PHE A 114 -15.33 6.46 13.33
N LYS A 115 -15.14 6.68 14.62
CA LYS A 115 -14.18 5.95 15.44
C LYS A 115 -14.87 5.42 16.68
N LEU A 116 -14.51 4.23 17.13
CA LEU A 116 -14.91 3.74 18.43
C LEU A 116 -14.34 4.65 19.51
N ASP A 117 -15.18 5.14 20.43
CA ASP A 117 -14.73 6.14 21.42
C ASP A 117 -13.92 5.52 22.56
N ASP A 118 -14.29 4.32 23.02
CA ASP A 118 -13.56 3.63 24.07
C ASP A 118 -12.20 3.13 23.59
N VAL A 119 -11.12 3.66 24.17
CA VAL A 119 -9.74 3.35 23.80
C VAL A 119 -9.35 1.92 24.18
N ALA A 120 -9.95 1.33 25.21
CA ALA A 120 -9.69 -0.09 25.55
C ALA A 120 -10.26 -1.01 24.48
N LEU A 121 -11.47 -0.73 24.01
CA LEU A 121 -12.10 -1.45 22.89
C LEU A 121 -11.35 -1.20 21.56
N GLN A 122 -10.79 -0.03 21.33
CA GLN A 122 -9.91 0.20 20.16
C GLN A 122 -8.69 -0.72 20.16
N ARG A 123 -8.06 -0.91 21.33
CA ARG A 123 -6.91 -1.81 21.49
C ARG A 123 -7.31 -3.28 21.30
N GLU A 124 -8.50 -3.66 21.78
CA GLU A 124 -9.06 -5.01 21.58
C GLU A 124 -9.36 -5.28 20.11
N ALA A 125 -9.99 -4.32 19.41
CA ALA A 125 -10.31 -4.43 17.99
C ALA A 125 -9.03 -4.50 17.13
N GLY A 126 -7.99 -3.80 17.51
CA GLY A 126 -6.67 -3.83 16.87
C GLY A 126 -6.64 -3.23 15.46
N PHE A 127 -5.67 -3.71 14.67
CA PHE A 127 -5.38 -3.21 13.32
C PHE A 127 -5.37 -4.35 12.30
N VAL A 128 -5.62 -4.02 11.06
CA VAL A 128 -5.19 -4.78 9.88
C VAL A 128 -3.94 -4.12 9.32
N SER A 129 -3.28 -4.73 8.32
CA SER A 129 -1.98 -4.26 7.81
C SER A 129 -1.92 -2.76 7.46
N ARG A 130 -3.03 -2.13 7.14
CA ARG A 130 -3.07 -0.74 6.65
C ARG A 130 -4.13 0.14 7.30
N ALA A 131 -4.93 -0.38 8.22
CA ALA A 131 -6.03 0.36 8.82
C ALA A 131 -6.39 -0.13 10.21
N PRO A 132 -6.91 0.75 11.09
CA PRO A 132 -7.52 0.32 12.33
C PRO A 132 -8.86 -0.39 12.07
N ARG A 133 -9.19 -1.40 12.85
CA ARG A 133 -10.50 -2.07 12.81
C ARG A 133 -11.60 -1.28 13.54
N TRP A 134 -11.21 -0.30 14.32
CA TRP A 134 -12.07 0.54 15.16
C TRP A 134 -12.42 1.88 14.54
N ALA A 135 -12.08 2.09 13.25
CA ALA A 135 -12.42 3.30 12.53
C ALA A 135 -12.96 2.97 11.14
N ILE A 136 -13.96 3.71 10.68
CA ILE A 136 -14.57 3.57 9.37
C ILE A 136 -14.72 4.94 8.70
N ALA A 137 -14.28 5.08 7.45
CA ALA A 137 -14.54 6.23 6.63
C ALA A 137 -15.88 6.03 5.89
N TYR A 138 -16.81 6.96 6.08
CA TYR A 138 -18.07 7.00 5.37
C TYR A 138 -18.03 8.14 4.35
N LYS A 139 -17.80 7.78 3.09
CA LYS A 139 -17.57 8.73 2.01
C LYS A 139 -18.89 9.35 1.53
N PHE A 140 -18.83 10.63 1.14
CA PHE A 140 -19.95 11.28 0.46
C PHE A 140 -20.15 10.71 -0.94
N PRO A 141 -21.37 10.83 -1.51
CA PRO A 141 -21.59 10.52 -2.91
C PRO A 141 -20.59 11.29 -3.78
N ALA A 142 -19.98 10.59 -4.73
CA ALA A 142 -19.08 11.20 -5.68
C ALA A 142 -19.85 12.19 -6.58
N GLN A 143 -19.21 13.29 -6.94
CA GLN A 143 -19.76 14.19 -7.96
C GLN A 143 -19.77 13.49 -9.31
N GLU A 144 -20.91 13.54 -9.99
CA GLU A 144 -21.11 12.98 -11.33
C GLU A 144 -21.27 14.10 -12.34
N VAL A 145 -20.61 13.95 -13.48
CA VAL A 145 -20.73 14.87 -14.61
C VAL A 145 -20.89 14.08 -15.90
N MET A 146 -21.48 14.70 -16.92
CA MET A 146 -21.62 14.10 -18.25
C MET A 146 -20.49 14.60 -19.14
N THR A 147 -19.93 13.69 -19.95
CA THR A 147 -18.96 14.00 -20.99
C THR A 147 -19.06 13.00 -22.13
N ARG A 148 -18.42 13.30 -23.28
CA ARG A 148 -18.40 12.40 -24.43
C ARG A 148 -17.22 11.46 -24.39
N LEU A 149 -17.44 10.17 -24.65
CA LEU A 149 -16.40 9.17 -24.88
C LEU A 149 -15.91 9.31 -26.32
N LEU A 150 -14.69 9.76 -26.49
CA LEU A 150 -14.07 10.00 -27.78
C LEU A 150 -13.46 8.74 -28.39
N ASP A 151 -12.77 7.95 -27.55
CA ASP A 151 -12.06 6.71 -27.93
C ASP A 151 -11.75 5.85 -26.69
N VAL A 152 -11.23 4.66 -26.91
CA VAL A 152 -10.75 3.75 -25.86
C VAL A 152 -9.35 3.26 -26.17
N ASP A 153 -8.39 3.66 -25.31
CA ASP A 153 -7.01 3.18 -25.32
C ASP A 153 -6.85 1.94 -24.45
N PHE A 154 -5.82 1.13 -24.74
CA PHE A 154 -5.48 -0.04 -23.94
C PHE A 154 -4.09 0.13 -23.32
N GLN A 155 -4.05 0.30 -22.00
CA GLN A 155 -2.79 0.41 -21.24
C GLN A 155 -2.32 -0.96 -20.80
N VAL A 156 -1.01 -1.21 -20.98
CA VAL A 156 -0.39 -2.47 -20.60
C VAL A 156 0.28 -2.32 -19.24
N GLY A 157 -0.21 -3.05 -18.26
CA GLY A 157 0.34 -3.06 -16.91
C GLY A 157 1.54 -4.01 -16.76
N ARG A 158 2.14 -3.99 -15.59
CA ARG A 158 3.33 -4.81 -15.21
C ARG A 158 3.18 -6.30 -15.52
N THR A 159 2.02 -6.86 -15.26
CA THR A 159 1.73 -8.30 -15.48
C THR A 159 1.20 -8.59 -16.89
N GLY A 160 1.38 -7.67 -17.83
CA GLY A 160 0.86 -7.76 -19.17
C GLY A 160 -0.64 -7.47 -19.31
N ALA A 161 -1.38 -7.26 -18.21
CA ALA A 161 -2.81 -6.99 -18.26
C ALA A 161 -3.10 -5.73 -19.07
N LEU A 162 -4.00 -5.85 -20.05
CA LEU A 162 -4.51 -4.73 -20.83
C LEU A 162 -5.73 -4.15 -20.12
N THR A 163 -5.61 -2.89 -19.71
CA THR A 163 -6.70 -2.15 -19.06
C THR A 163 -7.27 -1.15 -20.04
N PRO A 164 -8.57 -1.22 -20.39
CA PRO A 164 -9.20 -0.22 -21.24
C PRO A 164 -9.34 1.11 -20.48
N VAL A 165 -8.95 2.20 -21.14
CA VAL A 165 -9.00 3.57 -20.63
C VAL A 165 -9.79 4.43 -21.60
N ALA A 166 -10.87 5.01 -21.12
CA ALA A 166 -11.69 5.96 -21.89
C ALA A 166 -10.92 7.25 -22.15
N ARG A 167 -10.89 7.70 -23.39
CA ARG A 167 -10.53 9.05 -23.80
C ARG A 167 -11.79 9.89 -23.83
N LEU A 168 -11.82 10.95 -23.05
CA LEU A 168 -13.00 11.78 -22.84
C LEU A 168 -12.80 13.19 -23.37
N GLU A 169 -13.89 13.81 -23.81
CA GLU A 169 -13.92 15.26 -23.92
C GLU A 169 -13.60 15.86 -22.53
N PRO A 170 -12.60 16.77 -22.44
CA PRO A 170 -12.17 17.26 -21.14
C PRO A 170 -13.30 17.93 -20.35
N VAL A 171 -13.53 17.49 -19.13
CA VAL A 171 -14.58 18.00 -18.25
C VAL A 171 -14.07 18.20 -16.83
N ALA A 172 -14.53 19.24 -16.16
CA ALA A 172 -14.20 19.51 -14.77
C ALA A 172 -15.06 18.66 -13.83
N VAL A 173 -14.42 17.89 -12.94
CA VAL A 173 -15.08 17.10 -11.89
C VAL A 173 -14.23 17.09 -10.61
N GLY A 174 -14.84 17.43 -9.48
CA GLY A 174 -14.14 17.50 -8.21
C GLY A 174 -12.90 18.44 -8.24
N GLY A 175 -13.04 19.60 -8.91
CA GLY A 175 -11.98 20.62 -8.98
C GLY A 175 -10.77 20.28 -9.86
N VAL A 176 -10.85 19.23 -10.70
CA VAL A 176 -9.81 18.90 -11.68
C VAL A 176 -10.39 18.65 -13.07
N MET A 177 -9.59 18.94 -14.10
CA MET A 177 -9.94 18.58 -15.48
C MET A 177 -9.62 17.11 -15.72
N VAL A 178 -10.61 16.35 -16.18
CA VAL A 178 -10.50 14.93 -16.48
C VAL A 178 -10.69 14.71 -17.96
N SER A 179 -9.72 14.07 -18.60
CA SER A 179 -9.75 13.65 -20.01
C SER A 179 -9.59 12.14 -20.20
N ASN A 180 -9.32 11.40 -19.12
CA ASN A 180 -9.22 9.95 -19.16
C ASN A 180 -9.89 9.34 -17.92
N ALA A 181 -10.53 8.18 -18.11
CA ALA A 181 -11.15 7.42 -17.03
C ALA A 181 -10.95 5.92 -17.22
N THR A 182 -10.89 5.17 -16.13
CA THR A 182 -10.82 3.72 -16.23
C THR A 182 -12.15 3.13 -16.68
N LEU A 183 -12.07 2.09 -17.52
CA LEU A 183 -13.18 1.22 -17.88
C LEU A 183 -13.06 -0.16 -17.20
N HIS A 184 -12.05 -0.32 -16.34
CA HIS A 184 -11.72 -1.54 -15.58
C HIS A 184 -11.32 -2.73 -16.46
N ASN A 185 -12.24 -3.33 -17.21
CA ASN A 185 -12.03 -4.48 -18.09
C ASN A 185 -13.10 -4.54 -19.18
N MET A 186 -12.99 -5.48 -20.11
CA MET A 186 -13.95 -5.65 -21.20
C MET A 186 -15.32 -6.10 -20.72
N ASP A 187 -15.38 -6.95 -19.69
CA ASP A 187 -16.65 -7.44 -19.13
C ASP A 187 -17.51 -6.27 -18.60
N GLU A 188 -16.85 -5.27 -17.98
CA GLU A 188 -17.52 -4.04 -17.53
C GLU A 188 -18.03 -3.16 -18.69
N ILE A 189 -17.27 -3.08 -19.78
CA ILE A 189 -17.69 -2.37 -21.00
C ILE A 189 -18.94 -3.03 -21.60
N GLU A 190 -18.92 -4.34 -21.73
CA GLU A 190 -20.04 -5.12 -22.25
C GLU A 190 -21.25 -5.06 -21.31
N ARG A 191 -21.05 -5.26 -20.02
CA ARG A 191 -22.11 -5.21 -19.01
C ARG A 191 -22.83 -3.86 -18.98
N LYS A 192 -22.09 -2.75 -19.15
CA LYS A 192 -22.61 -1.39 -19.16
C LYS A 192 -23.07 -0.96 -20.56
N ASP A 193 -22.79 -1.72 -21.60
CA ASP A 193 -23.00 -1.39 -23.03
C ASP A 193 -22.42 0.00 -23.39
N ILE A 194 -21.13 0.22 -23.03
CA ILE A 194 -20.42 1.48 -23.31
C ILE A 194 -19.88 1.46 -24.73
N ARG A 195 -20.24 2.46 -25.55
CA ARG A 195 -19.84 2.55 -26.96
C ARG A 195 -19.04 3.82 -27.23
N ILE A 196 -18.09 3.75 -28.18
CA ILE A 196 -17.33 4.93 -28.61
C ILE A 196 -18.30 5.93 -29.24
N GLY A 197 -18.23 7.17 -28.74
CA GLY A 197 -19.17 8.26 -29.12
C GLY A 197 -20.30 8.49 -28.14
N ASP A 198 -20.55 7.62 -27.17
CA ASP A 198 -21.54 7.83 -26.13
C ASP A 198 -21.32 9.09 -25.32
N VAL A 199 -22.39 9.72 -24.86
CA VAL A 199 -22.35 10.57 -23.67
C VAL A 199 -22.36 9.67 -22.46
N VAL A 200 -21.38 9.82 -21.57
CA VAL A 200 -21.17 8.97 -20.40
C VAL A 200 -21.23 9.77 -19.11
N ILE A 201 -21.70 9.13 -18.03
CA ILE A 201 -21.65 9.66 -16.68
C ILE A 201 -20.30 9.30 -16.09
N LEU A 202 -19.51 10.31 -15.78
CA LEU A 202 -18.19 10.22 -15.17
C LEU A 202 -18.27 10.60 -13.70
N ARG A 203 -17.62 9.82 -12.83
CA ARG A 203 -17.39 10.18 -11.43
C ARG A 203 -15.94 9.95 -11.03
N ARG A 204 -15.52 10.54 -9.92
CA ARG A 204 -14.21 10.25 -9.30
C ARG A 204 -14.43 9.40 -8.06
N ALA A 205 -14.13 8.11 -8.16
CA ALA A 205 -14.23 7.19 -7.03
C ALA A 205 -13.27 7.62 -5.91
N GLY A 206 -13.82 7.87 -4.71
CA GLY A 206 -13.08 8.38 -3.56
C GLY A 206 -12.34 9.70 -3.81
N ASP A 207 -12.85 10.53 -4.73
CA ASP A 207 -12.22 11.77 -5.22
C ASP A 207 -10.79 11.59 -5.78
N VAL A 208 -10.43 10.40 -6.23
CA VAL A 208 -9.09 10.07 -6.74
C VAL A 208 -9.12 9.53 -8.17
N ILE A 209 -9.83 8.44 -8.41
CA ILE A 209 -9.80 7.71 -9.69
C ILE A 209 -11.04 8.02 -10.52
N PRO A 210 -10.89 8.64 -11.72
CA PRO A 210 -12.00 8.82 -12.64
C PRO A 210 -12.47 7.48 -13.21
N GLU A 211 -13.76 7.21 -13.14
CA GLU A 211 -14.41 6.02 -13.70
C GLU A 211 -15.71 6.35 -14.40
N ILE A 212 -16.07 5.57 -15.42
CA ILE A 212 -17.36 5.67 -16.09
C ILE A 212 -18.40 4.85 -15.33
N VAL A 213 -19.47 5.52 -14.90
CA VAL A 213 -20.61 4.90 -14.21
C VAL A 213 -21.48 4.16 -15.18
N ALA A 214 -21.99 4.88 -16.20
CA ALA A 214 -22.92 4.37 -17.23
C ALA A 214 -22.94 5.28 -18.48
N PRO A 215 -23.37 4.80 -19.64
CA PRO A 215 -23.74 5.64 -20.78
C PRO A 215 -25.11 6.27 -20.58
N VAL A 216 -25.32 7.45 -21.15
CA VAL A 216 -26.62 8.12 -21.22
C VAL A 216 -27.33 7.66 -22.48
N VAL A 217 -28.03 6.52 -22.40
CA VAL A 217 -28.61 5.82 -23.55
C VAL A 217 -29.59 6.70 -24.33
N GLN A 218 -30.29 7.63 -23.64
CA GLN A 218 -31.23 8.56 -24.26
C GLN A 218 -30.57 9.57 -25.23
N GLN A 219 -29.25 9.79 -25.07
CA GLN A 219 -28.47 10.68 -25.94
C GLN A 219 -27.60 9.92 -26.94
N ARG A 220 -27.74 8.58 -27.01
CA ARG A 220 -26.99 7.74 -27.93
C ARG A 220 -27.44 7.94 -29.36
N THR A 221 -26.48 8.17 -30.25
CA THR A 221 -26.70 8.16 -31.69
C THR A 221 -26.67 6.73 -32.25
N ALA A 222 -27.40 6.47 -33.33
CA ALA A 222 -27.38 5.14 -33.93
C ALA A 222 -26.00 4.82 -34.56
N GLY A 223 -25.63 3.55 -34.58
CA GLY A 223 -24.44 3.07 -35.29
C GLY A 223 -23.12 3.14 -34.48
N LEU A 224 -23.15 3.43 -33.17
CA LEU A 224 -21.96 3.40 -32.32
C LEU A 224 -21.50 1.96 -32.06
N GLU A 225 -20.19 1.74 -32.13
CA GLU A 225 -19.57 0.42 -31.93
C GLU A 225 -19.07 0.21 -30.50
N LEU A 226 -19.14 -1.04 -30.03
CA LEU A 226 -18.48 -1.44 -28.80
C LEU A 226 -16.95 -1.43 -29.01
N PRO A 227 -16.17 -0.93 -28.02
CA PRO A 227 -14.72 -1.11 -28.03
C PRO A 227 -14.35 -2.59 -28.12
N ARG A 228 -13.31 -2.89 -28.88
CA ARG A 228 -12.83 -4.27 -29.04
C ARG A 228 -11.42 -4.39 -28.49
N MET A 229 -11.19 -5.48 -27.75
CA MET A 229 -9.82 -5.80 -27.30
C MET A 229 -8.93 -6.05 -28.53
N PRO A 230 -7.76 -5.41 -28.62
CA PRO A 230 -6.83 -5.69 -29.71
C PRO A 230 -6.28 -7.12 -29.60
N SER A 231 -6.15 -7.81 -30.73
CA SER A 231 -5.54 -9.15 -30.80
C SER A 231 -4.02 -9.12 -30.56
N HIS A 232 -3.41 -7.95 -30.73
CA HIS A 232 -1.97 -7.74 -30.53
C HIS A 232 -1.73 -6.54 -29.59
N CYS A 233 -0.68 -6.65 -28.80
CA CYS A 233 -0.28 -5.62 -27.85
C CYS A 233 0.04 -4.29 -28.56
N PRO A 234 -0.57 -3.16 -28.18
CA PRO A 234 -0.31 -1.87 -28.81
C PRO A 234 1.11 -1.34 -28.62
N VAL A 235 1.89 -1.94 -27.68
CA VAL A 235 3.25 -1.52 -27.37
C VAL A 235 4.31 -2.35 -28.08
N CYS A 236 4.16 -3.68 -28.07
CA CYS A 236 5.22 -4.60 -28.56
C CYS A 236 4.78 -5.50 -29.71
N GLY A 237 3.51 -5.48 -30.14
CA GLY A 237 2.99 -6.34 -31.19
C GLY A 237 2.82 -7.81 -30.83
N SER A 238 3.18 -8.25 -29.62
CA SER A 238 2.96 -9.62 -29.18
C SER A 238 1.47 -9.93 -29.05
N GLU A 239 1.12 -11.21 -29.13
CA GLU A 239 -0.27 -11.67 -28.99
C GLU A 239 -0.88 -11.25 -27.63
N VAL A 240 -2.21 -11.00 -27.66
CA VAL A 240 -3.00 -10.69 -26.45
C VAL A 240 -3.95 -11.85 -26.21
N LEU A 241 -3.80 -12.53 -25.07
CA LEU A 241 -4.60 -13.69 -24.71
C LEU A 241 -5.42 -13.45 -23.43
N GLN A 242 -6.59 -14.06 -23.41
CA GLN A 242 -7.40 -14.19 -22.20
C GLN A 242 -7.30 -15.62 -21.68
N GLN A 243 -6.85 -15.81 -20.45
CA GLN A 243 -6.84 -17.12 -19.82
C GLN A 243 -8.26 -17.50 -19.39
N SER A 244 -8.62 -18.77 -19.58
CA SER A 244 -9.94 -19.28 -19.19
C SER A 244 -10.23 -19.00 -17.71
N GLY A 245 -11.42 -18.42 -17.46
CA GLY A 245 -11.85 -18.03 -16.10
C GLY A 245 -11.27 -16.71 -15.58
N GLN A 246 -10.53 -15.95 -16.38
CA GLN A 246 -10.04 -14.63 -16.01
C GLN A 246 -10.65 -13.53 -16.87
N ALA A 247 -11.08 -12.42 -16.23
CA ALA A 247 -11.59 -11.24 -16.93
C ALA A 247 -10.50 -10.44 -17.66
N ALA A 248 -9.23 -10.63 -17.31
CA ALA A 248 -8.13 -9.82 -17.82
C ALA A 248 -7.50 -10.43 -19.08
N TYR A 249 -7.44 -9.64 -20.15
CA TYR A 249 -6.62 -9.90 -21.33
C TYR A 249 -5.17 -9.52 -21.07
N ARG A 250 -4.20 -10.28 -21.63
CA ARG A 250 -2.78 -10.08 -21.34
C ARG A 250 -1.91 -10.15 -22.57
N CYS A 251 -0.97 -9.23 -22.66
CA CYS A 251 0.15 -9.33 -23.60
C CYS A 251 1.11 -10.44 -23.14
N VAL A 252 1.40 -11.37 -24.03
CA VAL A 252 2.33 -12.50 -23.76
C VAL A 252 3.81 -12.12 -23.91
N GLY A 253 4.11 -10.88 -24.29
CA GLY A 253 5.48 -10.41 -24.57
C GLY A 253 6.40 -10.33 -23.35
N GLY A 254 5.88 -10.51 -22.10
CA GLY A 254 6.72 -10.48 -20.89
C GLY A 254 7.67 -9.27 -20.85
N LEU A 255 8.92 -9.51 -20.47
CA LEU A 255 9.96 -8.46 -20.43
C LEU A 255 10.40 -7.98 -21.83
N PHE A 256 10.01 -8.64 -22.92
CA PHE A 256 10.18 -8.10 -24.27
C PHE A 256 9.30 -6.86 -24.51
N CYS A 257 8.15 -6.79 -23.85
CA CYS A 257 7.28 -5.63 -23.91
C CYS A 257 7.83 -4.46 -23.10
N ALA A 258 8.16 -3.34 -23.74
CA ALA A 258 8.71 -2.16 -23.09
C ALA A 258 7.81 -1.62 -21.97
N ALA A 259 6.47 -1.70 -22.11
CA ALA A 259 5.55 -1.31 -21.06
C ALA A 259 5.66 -2.21 -19.82
N GLN A 260 5.78 -3.53 -19.99
CA GLN A 260 5.94 -4.46 -18.88
C GLN A 260 7.29 -4.26 -18.18
N ARG A 261 8.37 -4.08 -18.94
CA ARG A 261 9.71 -3.76 -18.39
C ARG A 261 9.70 -2.48 -17.57
N LYS A 262 9.15 -1.41 -18.13
CA LYS A 262 9.02 -0.13 -17.43
C LYS A 262 8.31 -0.27 -16.09
N GLU A 263 7.16 -0.91 -16.09
CA GLU A 263 6.39 -1.11 -14.87
C GLU A 263 7.06 -2.08 -13.87
N ALA A 264 7.80 -3.09 -14.36
CA ALA A 264 8.60 -3.97 -13.49
C ALA A 264 9.73 -3.20 -12.80
N ILE A 265 10.46 -2.34 -13.53
CA ILE A 265 11.53 -1.50 -12.96
C ILE A 265 10.98 -0.49 -11.96
N LYS A 266 9.85 0.16 -12.26
CA LYS A 266 9.17 1.07 -11.34
C LYS A 266 8.72 0.36 -10.06
N HIS A 267 8.18 -0.84 -10.19
CA HIS A 267 7.78 -1.66 -9.03
C HIS A 267 8.99 -2.01 -8.17
N TYR A 268 10.08 -2.48 -8.78
CA TYR A 268 11.33 -2.82 -8.11
C TYR A 268 11.90 -1.65 -7.32
N ALA A 269 11.88 -0.43 -7.91
CA ALA A 269 12.35 0.79 -7.27
C ALA A 269 11.41 1.39 -6.23
N SER A 270 10.15 0.91 -6.14
CA SER A 270 9.13 1.51 -5.29
C SER A 270 9.49 1.45 -3.80
N ARG A 271 8.91 2.38 -3.01
CA ARG A 271 9.14 2.50 -1.56
C ARG A 271 8.89 1.20 -0.78
N LYS A 272 7.97 0.36 -1.24
CA LYS A 272 7.62 -0.91 -0.61
C LYS A 272 8.54 -2.05 -1.03
N ALA A 273 9.19 -1.90 -2.18
CA ALA A 273 10.19 -2.81 -2.70
C ALA A 273 11.59 -2.36 -2.26
N LEU A 274 12.51 -2.02 -3.16
CA LEU A 274 13.89 -1.68 -2.79
C LEU A 274 14.12 -0.20 -2.44
N ASP A 275 13.08 0.66 -2.55
CA ASP A 275 13.08 2.08 -2.14
C ASP A 275 14.21 2.89 -2.76
N ILE A 276 14.34 2.82 -4.07
CA ILE A 276 15.40 3.52 -4.82
C ILE A 276 14.95 4.97 -5.07
N GLU A 277 15.39 5.88 -4.22
CA GLU A 277 15.09 7.31 -4.35
C GLU A 277 15.69 7.88 -5.63
N GLY A 278 14.95 8.78 -6.29
CA GLY A 278 15.41 9.45 -7.51
C GLY A 278 15.07 8.69 -8.80
N LEU A 279 14.74 7.41 -8.75
CA LEU A 279 14.34 6.61 -9.91
C LEU A 279 12.83 6.76 -10.20
N GLY A 280 12.42 7.94 -10.68
CA GLY A 280 11.03 8.23 -11.04
C GLY A 280 10.66 7.81 -12.47
N ASP A 281 9.35 7.86 -12.78
CA ASP A 281 8.77 7.40 -14.05
C ASP A 281 9.49 7.91 -15.30
N LYS A 282 9.76 9.22 -15.34
CA LYS A 282 10.43 9.87 -16.50
C LYS A 282 11.86 9.40 -16.68
N LEU A 283 12.57 9.15 -15.59
CA LEU A 283 13.95 8.68 -15.66
C LEU A 283 13.98 7.21 -16.11
N VAL A 284 13.08 6.36 -15.63
CA VAL A 284 12.95 4.98 -16.11
C VAL A 284 12.65 4.96 -17.61
N GLU A 285 11.76 5.85 -18.10
CA GLU A 285 11.49 6.02 -19.54
C GLU A 285 12.76 6.34 -20.31
N GLN A 286 13.49 7.37 -19.91
CA GLN A 286 14.74 7.79 -20.58
C GLN A 286 15.78 6.66 -20.60
N LEU A 287 15.96 5.96 -19.48
CA LEU A 287 16.92 4.87 -19.38
C LEU A 287 16.58 3.72 -20.35
N ILE A 288 15.29 3.37 -20.48
CA ILE A 288 14.84 2.34 -21.42
C ILE A 288 14.96 2.82 -22.88
N GLU A 289 14.52 4.05 -23.18
CA GLU A 289 14.56 4.62 -24.54
C GLU A 289 15.99 4.78 -25.05
N GLN A 290 16.94 5.07 -24.18
CA GLN A 290 18.36 5.16 -24.53
C GLN A 290 19.08 3.80 -24.52
N GLY A 291 18.36 2.71 -24.22
CA GLY A 291 18.94 1.36 -24.18
C GLY A 291 19.95 1.15 -23.06
N LEU A 292 19.90 1.95 -22.00
CA LEU A 292 20.81 1.83 -20.85
C LEU A 292 20.39 0.72 -19.88
N ILE A 293 19.08 0.38 -19.86
CA ILE A 293 18.53 -0.68 -19.02
C ILE A 293 17.47 -1.49 -19.79
N ASP A 294 17.55 -2.81 -19.68
CA ASP A 294 16.57 -3.76 -20.19
C ASP A 294 15.93 -4.60 -19.06
N SER A 295 16.56 -4.65 -17.90
CA SER A 295 16.10 -5.36 -16.72
C SER A 295 16.40 -4.58 -15.44
N VAL A 296 15.84 -5.02 -14.32
CA VAL A 296 16.14 -4.44 -13.00
C VAL A 296 17.61 -4.63 -12.60
N ALA A 297 18.28 -5.65 -13.13
CA ALA A 297 19.70 -5.89 -12.83
C ALA A 297 20.62 -4.84 -13.48
N ASP A 298 20.22 -4.29 -14.63
CA ASP A 298 21.04 -3.26 -15.33
C ASP A 298 21.13 -1.95 -14.55
N LEU A 299 20.22 -1.72 -13.60
CA LEU A 299 20.28 -0.54 -12.72
C LEU A 299 21.58 -0.44 -11.96
N TYR A 300 22.15 -1.59 -11.54
CA TYR A 300 23.37 -1.65 -10.75
C TYR A 300 24.67 -1.55 -11.57
N ASP A 301 24.56 -1.51 -12.90
CA ASP A 301 25.68 -1.30 -13.83
C ASP A 301 25.75 0.14 -14.34
N LEU A 302 24.77 1.00 -13.96
CA LEU A 302 24.74 2.41 -14.37
C LEU A 302 25.94 3.18 -13.81
N THR A 303 26.51 4.05 -14.63
CA THR A 303 27.65 4.88 -14.27
C THR A 303 27.26 6.35 -14.17
N LEU A 304 28.07 7.14 -13.43
CA LEU A 304 27.87 8.57 -13.28
C LEU A 304 27.82 9.28 -14.65
N GLY A 305 28.71 8.88 -15.57
CA GLY A 305 28.78 9.48 -16.92
C GLY A 305 27.51 9.23 -17.75
N GLN A 306 26.94 8.01 -17.67
CA GLN A 306 25.68 7.69 -18.35
C GLN A 306 24.51 8.50 -17.78
N LEU A 307 24.41 8.57 -16.44
CA LEU A 307 23.32 9.29 -15.78
C LEU A 307 23.39 10.79 -15.98
N SER A 308 24.58 11.39 -15.87
CA SER A 308 24.76 12.85 -16.07
C SER A 308 24.55 13.30 -17.51
N GLY A 309 24.56 12.38 -18.48
CA GLY A 309 24.21 12.63 -19.87
C GLY A 309 22.71 12.69 -20.15
N LEU A 310 21.86 12.33 -19.19
CA LEU A 310 20.41 12.32 -19.37
C LEU A 310 19.81 13.72 -19.21
N GLU A 311 18.65 13.93 -19.86
CA GLU A 311 17.93 15.21 -19.76
C GLU A 311 17.52 15.50 -18.31
N ARG A 312 17.83 16.70 -17.82
CA ARG A 312 17.53 17.18 -16.46
C ARG A 312 18.22 16.42 -15.32
N MET A 313 19.29 15.68 -15.63
CA MET A 313 20.08 14.96 -14.65
C MET A 313 21.44 15.65 -14.42
N ALA A 314 21.52 16.49 -13.39
CA ALA A 314 22.80 17.10 -13.00
C ALA A 314 23.65 16.05 -12.25
N GLU A 315 24.98 16.24 -12.25
CA GLU A 315 25.96 15.34 -11.63
C GLU A 315 25.61 14.98 -10.17
N LYS A 316 25.17 15.97 -9.37
CA LYS A 316 24.71 15.72 -7.99
C LYS A 316 23.49 14.80 -7.91
N SER A 317 22.54 14.95 -8.84
CA SER A 317 21.36 14.09 -8.88
C SER A 317 21.71 12.68 -9.34
N ALA A 318 22.64 12.57 -10.29
CA ALA A 318 23.17 11.30 -10.76
C ALA A 318 23.91 10.56 -9.63
N GLN A 319 24.75 11.26 -8.85
CA GLN A 319 25.43 10.69 -7.70
C GLN A 319 24.44 10.23 -6.61
N ASN A 320 23.44 11.04 -6.28
CA ASN A 320 22.41 10.66 -5.32
C ASN A 320 21.65 9.38 -5.73
N LEU A 321 21.41 9.20 -7.04
CA LEU A 321 20.79 7.99 -7.54
C LEU A 321 21.72 6.77 -7.40
N LEU A 322 23.01 6.92 -7.71
CA LEU A 322 23.99 5.85 -7.52
C LEU A 322 24.12 5.45 -6.04
N ASP A 323 24.11 6.42 -5.14
CA ASP A 323 24.13 6.18 -3.69
C ASP A 323 22.85 5.45 -3.23
N ALA A 324 21.67 5.81 -3.81
CA ALA A 324 20.41 5.13 -3.53
C ALA A 324 20.39 3.70 -4.08
N LEU A 325 20.97 3.46 -5.26
CA LEU A 325 21.15 2.13 -5.83
C LEU A 325 22.08 1.27 -4.96
N ASP A 326 23.20 1.83 -4.50
CA ASP A 326 24.12 1.11 -3.63
C ASP A 326 23.47 0.74 -2.29
N LYS A 327 22.76 1.69 -1.67
CA LYS A 327 21.96 1.45 -0.45
C LYS A 327 20.92 0.37 -0.65
N SER A 328 20.28 0.29 -1.82
CA SER A 328 19.23 -0.67 -2.14
C SER A 328 19.73 -2.13 -2.22
N ARG A 329 21.05 -2.34 -2.33
CA ARG A 329 21.65 -3.68 -2.31
C ARG A 329 21.39 -4.41 -0.99
N THR A 330 21.24 -3.67 0.11
CA THR A 330 20.89 -4.22 1.42
C THR A 330 19.40 -4.03 1.69
N ALA A 331 18.61 -5.08 1.50
CA ALA A 331 17.17 -5.08 1.73
C ALA A 331 16.77 -6.32 2.55
N THR A 332 15.55 -6.39 3.09
CA THR A 332 15.04 -7.64 3.67
C THR A 332 14.67 -8.61 2.55
N LEU A 333 14.78 -9.93 2.82
CA LEU A 333 14.37 -10.95 1.86
C LEU A 333 12.91 -10.79 1.41
N ALA A 334 12.02 -10.41 2.34
CA ALA A 334 10.62 -10.15 2.04
C ALA A 334 10.46 -9.00 1.02
N ARG A 335 11.19 -7.90 1.20
CA ARG A 335 11.16 -6.77 0.25
C ARG A 335 11.74 -7.16 -1.10
N PHE A 336 12.79 -7.98 -1.12
CA PHE A 336 13.37 -8.48 -2.35
C PHE A 336 12.40 -9.40 -3.10
N ILE A 337 11.76 -10.37 -2.44
CA ILE A 337 10.74 -11.23 -3.04
C ILE A 337 9.57 -10.39 -3.59
N TYR A 338 9.11 -9.41 -2.83
CA TYR A 338 8.07 -8.49 -3.30
C TYR A 338 8.53 -7.69 -4.52
N ALA A 339 9.79 -7.22 -4.54
CA ALA A 339 10.37 -6.43 -5.62
C ALA A 339 10.46 -7.20 -6.95
N LEU A 340 10.62 -8.53 -6.92
CA LEU A 340 10.60 -9.38 -8.12
C LEU A 340 9.26 -9.30 -8.86
N GLY A 341 8.20 -8.85 -8.19
CA GLY A 341 6.91 -8.62 -8.81
C GLY A 341 6.20 -9.88 -9.28
N ILE A 342 6.47 -11.01 -8.64
CA ILE A 342 5.78 -12.29 -8.90
C ILE A 342 4.27 -12.08 -8.77
N ARG A 343 3.53 -12.62 -9.71
CA ARG A 343 2.08 -12.44 -9.75
C ARG A 343 1.40 -13.00 -8.51
N GLU A 344 0.43 -12.27 -7.95
CA GLU A 344 -0.31 -12.59 -6.72
C GLU A 344 0.56 -12.67 -5.45
N VAL A 345 1.86 -12.36 -5.52
CA VAL A 345 2.73 -12.23 -4.36
C VAL A 345 2.72 -10.78 -3.89
N GLY A 346 1.96 -10.53 -2.83
CA GLY A 346 1.90 -9.23 -2.14
C GLY A 346 2.92 -9.13 -1.01
N GLU A 347 2.92 -8.00 -0.28
CA GLU A 347 3.82 -7.75 0.87
C GLU A 347 3.68 -8.86 1.94
N ALA A 348 2.44 -9.24 2.30
CA ALA A 348 2.20 -10.28 3.32
C ALA A 348 2.69 -11.67 2.86
N THR A 349 2.41 -12.04 1.62
CA THR A 349 2.88 -13.31 1.04
C THR A 349 4.41 -13.35 0.93
N ALA A 350 5.04 -12.23 0.53
CA ALA A 350 6.49 -12.12 0.46
C ALA A 350 7.13 -12.26 1.85
N GLU A 351 6.51 -11.70 2.90
CA GLU A 351 6.93 -11.87 4.28
C GLU A 351 6.84 -13.33 4.73
N ALA A 352 5.72 -14.01 4.46
CA ALA A 352 5.53 -15.42 4.80
C ALA A 352 6.54 -16.32 4.08
N LEU A 353 6.81 -16.07 2.79
CA LEU A 353 7.84 -16.79 2.03
C LEU A 353 9.24 -16.57 2.61
N ALA A 354 9.59 -15.32 2.96
CA ALA A 354 10.88 -14.99 3.56
C ALA A 354 11.09 -15.65 4.91
N GLN A 355 10.04 -15.73 5.74
CA GLN A 355 10.09 -16.41 7.04
C GLN A 355 10.24 -17.92 6.89
N TYR A 356 9.57 -18.51 5.89
CA TYR A 356 9.58 -19.97 5.69
C TYR A 356 10.90 -20.46 5.09
N PHE A 357 11.41 -19.79 4.06
CA PHE A 357 12.59 -20.24 3.31
C PHE A 357 13.90 -19.63 3.80
N ALA A 358 13.87 -18.50 4.52
CA ALA A 358 15.03 -17.74 5.03
C ALA A 358 16.02 -17.26 3.96
N ASP A 359 15.96 -17.80 2.73
CA ASP A 359 16.77 -17.44 1.56
C ASP A 359 15.95 -17.52 0.27
N ILE A 360 16.42 -16.87 -0.80
CA ILE A 360 15.78 -16.91 -2.13
C ILE A 360 16.09 -18.21 -2.89
N THR A 361 17.24 -18.82 -2.63
CA THR A 361 17.75 -19.97 -3.38
C THR A 361 16.79 -21.17 -3.39
N PRO A 362 16.15 -21.55 -2.28
CA PRO A 362 15.18 -22.65 -2.30
C PRO A 362 13.99 -22.41 -3.24
N LEU A 363 13.62 -21.14 -3.50
CA LEU A 363 12.49 -20.82 -4.38
C LEU A 363 12.76 -21.16 -5.85
N PHE A 364 14.02 -21.34 -6.25
CA PHE A 364 14.36 -21.71 -7.64
C PHE A 364 13.80 -23.06 -8.02
N ASP A 365 13.77 -24.04 -7.12
CA ASP A 365 13.44 -25.42 -7.44
C ASP A 365 12.35 -26.03 -6.55
N VAL A 366 11.75 -25.26 -5.62
CA VAL A 366 10.68 -25.72 -4.73
C VAL A 366 9.43 -26.13 -5.53
N ASP A 367 8.80 -27.24 -5.15
CA ASP A 367 7.56 -27.70 -5.75
C ASP A 367 6.33 -26.93 -5.23
N VAL A 368 5.22 -27.06 -5.99
CA VAL A 368 3.94 -26.39 -5.68
C VAL A 368 3.36 -26.84 -4.33
N GLU A 369 3.57 -28.11 -3.96
CA GLU A 369 3.03 -28.69 -2.72
C GLU A 369 3.74 -28.08 -1.49
N THR A 370 5.04 -27.93 -1.55
CA THR A 370 5.84 -27.29 -0.51
C THR A 370 5.50 -25.79 -0.38
N LEU A 371 5.32 -25.10 -1.50
CA LEU A 371 4.87 -23.69 -1.49
C LEU A 371 3.52 -23.51 -0.81
N GLN A 372 2.59 -24.45 -0.97
CA GLN A 372 1.27 -24.39 -0.32
C GLN A 372 1.31 -24.63 1.21
N ARG A 373 2.45 -25.03 1.78
CA ARG A 373 2.64 -25.12 3.25
C ARG A 373 2.94 -23.76 3.87
N VAL A 374 3.30 -22.78 3.05
CA VAL A 374 3.53 -21.40 3.50
C VAL A 374 2.19 -20.74 3.80
N GLU A 375 2.09 -20.00 4.92
CA GLU A 375 0.88 -19.28 5.29
C GLU A 375 0.47 -18.30 4.18
N ASP A 376 -0.82 -18.20 3.86
CA ASP A 376 -1.40 -17.37 2.80
C ASP A 376 -0.96 -17.70 1.36
N VAL A 377 -0.33 -18.87 1.12
CA VAL A 377 0.02 -19.34 -0.22
C VAL A 377 -0.96 -20.43 -0.68
N GLY A 378 -1.96 -20.00 -1.47
CA GLY A 378 -2.90 -20.93 -2.11
C GLY A 378 -2.36 -21.51 -3.43
N PRO A 379 -3.11 -22.45 -4.06
CA PRO A 379 -2.68 -23.13 -5.30
C PRO A 379 -2.31 -22.17 -6.45
N VAL A 380 -3.07 -21.07 -6.60
CA VAL A 380 -2.83 -20.06 -7.65
C VAL A 380 -1.53 -19.31 -7.41
N VAL A 381 -1.26 -18.91 -6.18
CA VAL A 381 -0.03 -18.21 -5.80
C VAL A 381 1.18 -19.12 -5.97
N ALA A 382 1.10 -20.36 -5.46
CA ALA A 382 2.15 -21.38 -5.60
C ALA A 382 2.48 -21.65 -7.07
N SER A 383 1.47 -21.81 -7.92
CA SER A 383 1.66 -21.98 -9.36
C SER A 383 2.33 -20.76 -10.01
N ASN A 384 1.97 -19.53 -9.63
CA ASN A 384 2.60 -18.32 -10.15
C ASN A 384 4.07 -18.20 -9.73
N ILE A 385 4.41 -18.57 -8.48
CA ILE A 385 5.79 -18.58 -7.99
C ILE A 385 6.61 -19.60 -8.80
N ARG A 386 6.09 -20.82 -8.95
CA ARG A 386 6.76 -21.85 -9.73
C ARG A 386 6.97 -21.41 -11.18
N HIS A 387 5.91 -20.91 -11.84
CA HIS A 387 5.98 -20.39 -13.19
C HIS A 387 7.02 -19.27 -13.36
N PHE A 388 7.15 -18.37 -12.38
CA PHE A 388 8.15 -17.31 -12.42
C PHE A 388 9.58 -17.87 -12.44
N PHE A 389 9.88 -18.84 -11.57
CA PHE A 389 11.20 -19.46 -11.50
C PHE A 389 11.45 -20.55 -12.56
N ASP A 390 10.43 -21.05 -13.25
CA ASP A 390 10.60 -21.93 -14.41
C ASP A 390 11.09 -21.17 -15.65
N GLN A 391 10.89 -19.87 -15.71
CA GLN A 391 11.39 -19.03 -16.79
C GLN A 391 12.87 -18.72 -16.56
N ARG A 392 13.71 -19.12 -17.54
CA ARG A 392 15.16 -18.94 -17.48
C ARG A 392 15.54 -17.47 -17.33
N GLU A 393 14.88 -16.59 -18.07
CA GLU A 393 15.14 -15.15 -18.06
C GLU A 393 14.94 -14.54 -16.67
N ASN A 394 13.93 -14.97 -15.93
CA ASN A 394 13.69 -14.51 -14.57
C ASN A 394 14.77 -15.02 -13.60
N ARG A 395 15.17 -16.30 -13.73
CA ARG A 395 16.29 -16.87 -12.96
C ARG A 395 17.57 -16.09 -13.21
N ASP A 396 17.92 -15.88 -14.48
CA ASP A 396 19.13 -15.16 -14.88
C ASP A 396 19.18 -13.74 -14.28
N VAL A 397 18.04 -13.04 -14.24
CA VAL A 397 17.92 -11.71 -13.61
C VAL A 397 18.15 -11.80 -12.11
N VAL A 398 17.51 -12.74 -11.40
CA VAL A 398 17.68 -12.91 -9.95
C VAL A 398 19.13 -13.26 -9.61
N GLU A 399 19.74 -14.22 -10.32
CA GLU A 399 21.14 -14.60 -10.13
C GLU A 399 22.10 -13.43 -10.40
N ARG A 400 21.81 -12.60 -11.42
CA ARG A 400 22.60 -11.43 -11.72
C ARG A 400 22.50 -10.40 -10.60
N LEU A 401 21.32 -10.14 -10.04
CA LEU A 401 21.13 -9.26 -8.88
C LEU A 401 21.96 -9.74 -7.67
N LEU A 402 21.95 -11.04 -7.40
CA LEU A 402 22.75 -11.62 -6.32
C LEU A 402 24.27 -11.43 -6.58
N ARG A 403 24.73 -11.70 -7.80
CA ARG A 403 26.15 -11.44 -8.20
C ARG A 403 26.54 -9.97 -8.11
N GLN A 404 25.61 -9.05 -8.31
CA GLN A 404 25.81 -7.60 -8.17
C GLN A 404 25.77 -7.13 -6.71
N GLY A 405 25.63 -8.05 -5.75
CA GLY A 405 25.72 -7.77 -4.33
C GLY A 405 24.40 -7.39 -3.67
N VAL A 406 23.25 -7.67 -4.30
CA VAL A 406 21.96 -7.57 -3.60
C VAL A 406 21.88 -8.71 -2.59
N HIS A 407 21.70 -8.35 -1.32
CA HIS A 407 21.68 -9.27 -0.20
C HIS A 407 20.73 -8.80 0.90
N TRP A 408 20.40 -9.68 1.80
CA TRP A 408 19.60 -9.38 2.99
C TRP A 408 20.41 -9.74 4.25
N PRO A 409 20.22 -8.99 5.36
CA PRO A 409 20.77 -9.41 6.63
C PRO A 409 20.25 -10.81 6.89
N GLN A 410 21.16 -11.76 6.98
CA GLN A 410 20.77 -13.06 7.53
C GLN A 410 20.25 -12.73 8.94
N SER A 411 18.97 -12.94 9.19
CA SER A 411 18.53 -13.17 10.55
C SER A 411 19.47 -14.26 11.02
N ASP A 412 20.21 -14.01 12.14
CA ASP A 412 21.15 -14.98 12.68
C ASP A 412 20.48 -16.35 12.78
N ALA A 413 20.47 -17.07 11.67
CA ALA A 413 20.05 -18.47 11.54
C ALA A 413 21.16 -19.41 12.06
N SER A 414 22.14 -18.82 12.80
CA SER A 414 23.06 -19.55 13.67
C SER A 414 22.40 -19.97 15.00
N GLY A 415 21.09 -19.77 15.15
CA GLY A 415 20.21 -20.52 16.00
C GLY A 415 19.08 -21.04 15.13
N GLN A 416 19.15 -22.23 14.62
CA GLN A 416 18.01 -23.11 14.62
C GLN A 416 17.58 -23.19 16.10
N GLN A 417 16.85 -22.16 16.56
CA GLN A 417 16.10 -22.30 17.79
C GLN A 417 15.14 -23.43 17.48
N GLU A 418 15.41 -24.57 18.10
CA GLU A 418 14.53 -25.73 18.02
C GLU A 418 13.11 -25.22 18.13
N GLN A 419 12.26 -25.57 17.18
CA GLN A 419 10.86 -25.13 17.16
C GLN A 419 10.11 -25.86 18.29
N THR A 420 10.53 -25.62 19.52
CA THR A 420 10.05 -26.28 20.75
C THR A 420 8.61 -25.95 21.10
N LEU A 421 8.06 -24.89 20.47
CA LEU A 421 6.72 -24.35 20.75
C LEU A 421 5.72 -24.57 19.61
N VAL A 422 6.01 -25.41 18.63
CA VAL A 422 5.10 -25.72 17.51
C VAL A 422 3.76 -26.23 18.04
N GLY A 423 2.65 -25.69 17.50
CA GLY A 423 1.29 -26.07 17.90
C GLY A 423 0.81 -25.40 19.21
N LYS A 424 1.67 -24.66 19.92
CA LYS A 424 1.29 -23.94 21.13
C LYS A 424 0.84 -22.52 20.81
N THR A 425 -0.17 -22.02 21.53
CA THR A 425 -0.69 -20.66 21.36
C THR A 425 -0.53 -19.89 22.65
N TYR A 426 0.18 -18.75 22.59
CA TYR A 426 0.41 -17.88 23.74
C TYR A 426 -0.28 -16.53 23.58
N VAL A 427 -0.63 -15.93 24.70
CA VAL A 427 -1.14 -14.55 24.81
C VAL A 427 -0.20 -13.77 25.72
N ILE A 428 0.14 -12.54 25.34
CA ILE A 428 0.98 -11.66 26.16
C ILE A 428 0.12 -10.55 26.74
N SER A 429 0.26 -10.30 28.05
CA SER A 429 -0.46 -9.24 28.75
C SER A 429 0.41 -8.60 29.83
N GLY A 430 0.28 -7.28 29.98
CA GLY A 430 1.13 -6.51 30.88
C GLY A 430 2.44 -6.06 30.23
N SER A 431 3.30 -5.39 31.01
CA SER A 431 4.64 -4.95 30.60
C SER A 431 5.68 -5.97 31.00
N LEU A 432 6.54 -6.36 30.08
CA LEU A 432 7.66 -7.27 30.36
C LEU A 432 8.93 -6.44 30.62
N GLU A 433 9.70 -6.83 31.62
CA GLU A 433 10.94 -6.17 31.96
C GLU A 433 12.00 -6.40 30.88
N GLY A 434 12.61 -5.32 30.41
CA GLY A 434 13.71 -5.36 29.44
C GLY A 434 13.29 -5.60 27.97
N MET A 435 12.00 -5.78 27.65
CA MET A 435 11.56 -5.99 26.27
C MET A 435 10.14 -5.50 25.98
N SER A 436 9.91 -5.09 24.75
CA SER A 436 8.58 -4.74 24.28
C SER A 436 7.71 -5.99 24.04
N ARG A 437 6.38 -5.82 24.04
CA ARG A 437 5.43 -6.90 23.72
C ARG A 437 5.68 -7.50 22.33
N ASP A 438 6.05 -6.68 21.35
CA ASP A 438 6.33 -7.13 19.99
C ASP A 438 7.63 -7.95 19.92
N GLN A 439 8.65 -7.57 20.70
CA GLN A 439 9.86 -8.36 20.83
C GLN A 439 9.58 -9.74 21.47
N ALA A 440 8.78 -9.78 22.53
CA ALA A 440 8.38 -11.03 23.16
C ALA A 440 7.56 -11.92 22.20
N ALA A 441 6.64 -11.30 21.43
CA ALA A 441 5.86 -12.00 20.41
C ALA A 441 6.75 -12.59 19.31
N SER A 442 7.77 -11.84 18.87
CA SER A 442 8.74 -12.29 17.86
C SER A 442 9.56 -13.47 18.37
N LEU A 443 10.00 -13.45 19.63
CA LEU A 443 10.75 -14.55 20.25
C LEU A 443 9.94 -15.85 20.34
N LEU A 444 8.65 -15.76 20.69
CA LEU A 444 7.74 -16.91 20.70
C LEU A 444 7.50 -17.48 19.31
N LYS A 445 7.26 -16.58 18.32
CA LYS A 445 7.09 -16.98 16.91
C LYS A 445 8.33 -17.64 16.34
N ALA A 446 9.51 -17.13 16.65
CA ALA A 446 10.79 -17.71 16.22
C ALA A 446 10.96 -19.17 16.70
N ARG A 447 10.29 -19.57 17.79
CA ARG A 447 10.27 -20.94 18.32
C ARG A 447 9.03 -21.76 17.84
N GLY A 448 8.28 -21.27 16.88
CA GLY A 448 7.12 -21.95 16.28
C GLY A 448 5.81 -21.77 17.02
N ALA A 449 5.73 -20.89 18.05
CA ALA A 449 4.48 -20.62 18.75
C ALA A 449 3.58 -19.66 17.97
N ARG A 450 2.27 -19.83 18.14
CA ARG A 450 1.27 -18.85 17.71
C ARG A 450 1.03 -17.83 18.82
N VAL A 451 1.06 -16.52 18.49
CA VAL A 451 0.74 -15.46 19.44
C VAL A 451 -0.62 -14.87 19.12
N SER A 452 -1.54 -14.89 20.08
CA SER A 452 -2.91 -14.39 19.96
C SER A 452 -3.13 -13.13 20.79
N GLY A 453 -4.01 -12.24 20.30
CA GLY A 453 -4.39 -11.02 21.02
C GLY A 453 -5.35 -11.26 22.20
N SER A 454 -6.06 -12.40 22.25
CA SER A 454 -7.09 -12.70 23.26
C SER A 454 -6.96 -14.12 23.80
N VAL A 455 -7.27 -14.30 25.10
CA VAL A 455 -7.31 -15.61 25.76
C VAL A 455 -8.57 -16.37 25.37
N SER A 456 -8.43 -17.65 25.03
CA SER A 456 -9.51 -18.59 24.70
C SER A 456 -9.20 -19.99 25.24
N ALA A 457 -10.12 -20.91 25.17
CA ALA A 457 -9.91 -22.31 25.56
C ALA A 457 -8.80 -23.02 24.73
N LYS A 458 -8.37 -22.44 23.61
CA LYS A 458 -7.27 -22.94 22.77
C LYS A 458 -5.91 -22.31 23.11
N THR A 459 -5.87 -21.39 24.09
CA THR A 459 -4.63 -20.74 24.53
C THR A 459 -3.85 -21.69 25.42
N THR A 460 -2.60 -21.95 25.10
CA THR A 460 -1.71 -22.83 25.87
C THR A 460 -1.22 -22.12 27.13
N GLY A 461 -0.86 -20.84 27.04
CA GLY A 461 -0.40 -20.07 28.20
C GLY A 461 -0.58 -18.56 28.02
N LEU A 462 -0.78 -17.85 29.13
CA LEU A 462 -0.75 -16.40 29.22
C LEU A 462 0.59 -15.96 29.78
N ILE A 463 1.38 -15.24 28.99
CA ILE A 463 2.58 -14.55 29.49
C ILE A 463 2.10 -13.27 30.19
N ALA A 464 2.24 -13.24 31.51
CA ALA A 464 1.79 -12.14 32.35
C ALA A 464 2.98 -11.32 32.88
N GLY A 465 3.15 -10.11 32.33
CA GLY A 465 4.06 -9.11 32.87
C GLY A 465 3.42 -8.25 33.97
N GLU A 466 4.00 -7.09 34.29
CA GLU A 466 3.42 -6.17 35.26
C GLU A 466 2.08 -5.63 34.76
N SER A 467 1.08 -5.59 35.64
CA SER A 467 -0.28 -5.11 35.39
C SER A 467 -0.97 -5.84 34.21
N PRO A 468 -1.17 -7.16 34.26
CA PRO A 468 -1.66 -7.97 33.13
C PRO A 468 -3.14 -7.72 32.78
N GLY A 469 -3.88 -6.92 33.56
CA GLY A 469 -5.26 -6.50 33.28
C GLY A 469 -6.28 -7.65 33.19
N SER A 470 -7.38 -7.42 32.46
CA SER A 470 -8.53 -8.35 32.37
C SER A 470 -8.20 -9.71 31.74
N LYS A 471 -7.08 -9.85 31.03
CA LYS A 471 -6.67 -11.12 30.41
C LYS A 471 -6.23 -12.15 31.46
N LEU A 472 -5.70 -11.71 32.61
CA LEU A 472 -5.34 -12.59 33.73
C LEU A 472 -6.59 -13.28 34.29
N ALA A 473 -7.60 -12.53 34.67
CA ALA A 473 -8.86 -13.09 35.19
C ALA A 473 -9.54 -14.05 34.19
N LYS A 474 -9.43 -13.73 32.89
CA LYS A 474 -9.96 -14.60 31.83
C LYS A 474 -9.16 -15.90 31.68
N ALA A 475 -7.83 -15.83 31.83
CA ALA A 475 -6.98 -17.03 31.77
C ALA A 475 -7.26 -17.95 32.96
N GLU A 476 -7.37 -17.39 34.16
CA GLU A 476 -7.75 -18.13 35.39
C GLU A 476 -9.12 -18.78 35.26
N ALA A 477 -10.12 -18.05 34.76
CA ALA A 477 -11.49 -18.57 34.56
C ALA A 477 -11.55 -19.69 33.51
N LEU A 478 -10.63 -19.74 32.55
CA LEU A 478 -10.55 -20.78 31.51
C LEU A 478 -9.54 -21.88 31.83
N GLY A 479 -8.85 -21.82 33.00
CA GLY A 479 -7.82 -22.78 33.37
C GLY A 479 -6.56 -22.75 32.48
N VAL A 480 -6.30 -21.60 31.84
CA VAL A 480 -5.10 -21.37 30.99
C VAL A 480 -3.91 -21.10 31.89
N GLU A 481 -2.79 -21.77 31.68
CA GLU A 481 -1.55 -21.56 32.41
C GLU A 481 -1.11 -20.10 32.38
N VAL A 482 -0.82 -19.55 33.57
CA VAL A 482 -0.26 -18.17 33.68
C VAL A 482 1.23 -18.27 33.91
N ILE A 483 1.99 -17.70 33.00
CA ILE A 483 3.46 -17.72 32.97
C ILE A 483 3.95 -16.32 33.29
N ASP A 484 4.69 -16.17 34.37
CA ASP A 484 5.33 -14.93 34.77
C ASP A 484 6.60 -14.64 33.92
N GLN A 485 7.25 -13.48 34.15
CA GLN A 485 8.49 -13.09 33.46
C GLN A 485 9.60 -14.16 33.60
N ALA A 486 9.76 -14.76 34.78
CA ALA A 486 10.76 -15.76 35.01
C ALA A 486 10.43 -17.08 34.28
N GLY A 487 9.16 -17.46 34.25
CA GLY A 487 8.65 -18.58 33.45
C GLY A 487 8.80 -18.35 31.96
N PHE A 488 8.56 -17.13 31.50
CA PHE A 488 8.76 -16.75 30.10
C PHE A 488 10.24 -16.86 29.69
N ASN A 489 11.16 -16.37 30.52
CA ASN A 489 12.59 -16.50 30.27
C ASN A 489 13.01 -17.99 30.22
N ARG A 490 12.53 -18.81 31.15
CA ARG A 490 12.77 -20.27 31.09
C ARG A 490 12.19 -20.90 29.83
N LEU A 491 10.98 -20.52 29.42
CA LEU A 491 10.36 -21.00 28.17
C LEU A 491 11.21 -20.67 26.94
N LEU A 492 11.96 -19.57 27.01
CA LEU A 492 12.91 -19.17 25.97
C LEU A 492 14.26 -19.88 26.10
N ASP A 493 14.69 -20.28 27.29
CA ASP A 493 15.99 -20.90 27.57
C ASP A 493 15.95 -22.45 27.51
N ASP A 494 14.78 -23.07 27.55
CA ASP A 494 14.59 -24.54 27.60
C ASP A 494 15.00 -25.27 26.30
N SER A 495 15.94 -24.70 25.53
CA SER A 495 16.62 -25.35 24.39
C SER A 495 17.85 -26.19 24.80
N SER A 496 18.18 -26.29 26.12
CA SER A 496 19.40 -26.95 26.56
C SER A 496 19.21 -28.26 27.36
N ALA A 497 17.97 -28.76 27.53
CA ALA A 497 17.73 -29.92 28.43
C ALA A 497 17.12 -31.17 27.75
N ALA A 498 17.13 -31.29 26.42
CA ALA A 498 16.71 -32.51 25.71
C ALA A 498 17.90 -33.28 25.10
N GLY A 499 18.98 -33.44 25.88
CA GLY A 499 20.20 -34.18 25.49
C GLY A 499 20.86 -34.80 26.68
N SER A 500 20.14 -35.74 27.39
CA SER A 500 20.75 -36.67 28.32
C SER A 500 20.04 -38.01 28.25
#